data_1cfd3719830b013e4e75aa9fbc69d835
#
_entry.id   1cfd3719830b013e4e75aa9fbc69d835
#
_cell.length_a   1.000
_cell.length_b   1.000
_cell.length_c   1.000
_cell.angle_alpha   90.00
_cell.angle_beta   90.00
_cell.angle_gamma   90.00
#
_symmetry.space_group_name_H-M   'P 1'
#
loop_
_entity.id
_entity.type
_entity.pdbx_description
1 polymer ?
#
loop_
_entity_poly.entity_id
_entity_poly.type
_entity_poly.pdbx_seq_one_letter_code
_entity_poly.pdbx_strand_id
1 'polypeptide(L)'
;MINRLLMFFRVFVWVVFFALLAYVILSWKYKDKVTKRIEAIRKTWYVIFILGALIYWNFYPMSIFNEWKNFLIMAIVFILIDMFVFLSMYISKIGDNELSYATKAVAESDKLLTDNREKVKNMFHLLKKEGIPEYYQTNKEYLAYLSILLQAYAAKEGMDVKILPFKTEQDKQLVINGHPNLNGSTIRATLEREDTYYNDEEKMALQPVSILMEPYILDVKSESFVSEVDCLLIALLIMMFDMVIKHNPGGEG
;
A
#
# COMPACT_ATOMS: atom_id res chain seq x y z
N MET A 1 -38.70 12.55 -53.05
CA MET A 1 -38.28 11.94 -51.77
C MET A 1 -36.76 11.93 -51.65
N ILE A 2 -36.01 11.51 -52.63
CA ILE A 2 -34.53 11.41 -52.66
C ILE A 2 -33.83 12.74 -52.34
N ASN A 3 -34.27 13.87 -52.89
CA ASN A 3 -33.64 15.18 -52.64
C ASN A 3 -33.79 15.66 -51.19
N ARG A 4 -34.87 15.33 -50.49
CA ARG A 4 -35.03 15.66 -49.07
C ARG A 4 -34.13 14.83 -48.18
N LEU A 5 -33.92 13.56 -48.51
CA LEU A 5 -33.02 12.67 -47.79
C LEU A 5 -31.56 13.09 -47.96
N LEU A 6 -31.14 13.43 -49.19
CA LEU A 6 -29.81 13.95 -49.49
C LEU A 6 -29.53 15.28 -48.71
N MET A 7 -30.53 16.14 -48.62
CA MET A 7 -30.42 17.38 -47.85
C MET A 7 -30.27 17.09 -46.36
N PHE A 8 -31.03 16.13 -45.82
CA PHE A 8 -30.90 15.70 -44.42
C PHE A 8 -29.51 15.15 -44.13
N PHE A 9 -28.93 14.28 -44.97
CA PHE A 9 -27.58 13.76 -44.81
C PHE A 9 -26.52 14.85 -44.85
N ARG A 10 -26.64 15.83 -45.73
CA ARG A 10 -25.71 16.97 -45.80
C ARG A 10 -25.75 17.77 -44.51
N VAL A 11 -26.92 18.07 -43.98
CA VAL A 11 -27.07 18.79 -42.71
C VAL A 11 -26.51 17.98 -41.57
N PHE A 12 -26.79 16.68 -41.52
CA PHE A 12 -26.28 15.78 -40.48
C PHE A 12 -24.74 15.75 -40.43
N VAL A 13 -24.07 15.64 -41.58
CA VAL A 13 -22.60 15.67 -41.67
C VAL A 13 -22.03 16.96 -41.08
N TRP A 14 -22.65 18.12 -41.41
CA TRP A 14 -22.22 19.40 -40.85
C TRP A 14 -22.45 19.48 -39.32
N VAL A 15 -23.54 18.96 -38.82
CA VAL A 15 -23.83 18.91 -37.38
C VAL A 15 -22.77 18.06 -36.68
N VAL A 16 -22.42 16.89 -37.19
CA VAL A 16 -21.37 16.02 -36.64
C VAL A 16 -20.02 16.74 -36.67
N PHE A 17 -19.68 17.40 -37.79
CA PHE A 17 -18.43 18.17 -37.90
C PHE A 17 -18.34 19.29 -36.86
N PHE A 18 -19.40 20.09 -36.68
CA PHE A 18 -19.41 21.15 -35.68
C PHE A 18 -19.40 20.60 -34.24
N ALA A 19 -20.01 19.46 -33.98
CA ALA A 19 -19.96 18.79 -32.70
C ALA A 19 -18.53 18.32 -32.35
N LEU A 20 -17.81 17.74 -33.33
CA LEU A 20 -16.40 17.37 -33.17
C LEU A 20 -15.51 18.61 -32.97
N LEU A 21 -15.72 19.69 -33.71
CA LEU A 21 -14.98 20.93 -33.58
C LEU A 21 -15.20 21.54 -32.16
N ALA A 22 -16.45 21.61 -31.72
CA ALA A 22 -16.80 22.07 -30.39
C ALA A 22 -16.16 21.18 -29.30
N TYR A 23 -16.15 19.88 -29.48
CA TYR A 23 -15.49 18.94 -28.57
C TYR A 23 -13.98 19.23 -28.45
N VAL A 24 -13.29 19.44 -29.58
CA VAL A 24 -11.85 19.77 -29.61
C VAL A 24 -11.59 21.08 -28.87
N ILE A 25 -12.37 22.12 -29.14
CA ILE A 25 -12.24 23.44 -28.47
C ILE A 25 -12.49 23.31 -26.97
N LEU A 26 -13.54 22.58 -26.57
CA LEU A 26 -13.87 22.36 -25.16
C LEU A 26 -12.80 21.51 -24.45
N SER A 27 -12.18 20.56 -25.13
CA SER A 27 -11.07 19.75 -24.58
C SER A 27 -9.83 20.60 -24.29
N TRP A 28 -9.54 21.61 -25.10
CA TRP A 28 -8.45 22.55 -24.85
C TRP A 28 -8.74 23.49 -23.67
N LYS A 29 -9.98 23.98 -23.56
CA LYS A 29 -10.36 24.95 -22.53
C LYS A 29 -10.65 24.33 -21.16
N TYR A 30 -11.20 23.10 -21.14
CA TYR A 30 -11.70 22.44 -19.94
C TYR A 30 -11.19 21.00 -19.84
N LYS A 31 -9.86 20.80 -20.00
CA LYS A 31 -9.20 19.50 -20.06
C LYS A 31 -9.70 18.54 -18.95
N ASP A 32 -9.69 18.97 -17.68
CA ASP A 32 -10.05 18.11 -16.54
C ASP A 32 -11.51 17.64 -16.55
N LYS A 33 -12.45 18.54 -16.95
CA LYS A 33 -13.87 18.20 -17.01
C LYS A 33 -14.18 17.23 -18.16
N VAL A 34 -13.53 17.45 -19.32
CA VAL A 34 -13.69 16.58 -20.49
C VAL A 34 -13.07 15.22 -20.25
N THR A 35 -11.88 15.17 -19.65
CA THR A 35 -11.18 13.91 -19.32
C THR A 35 -11.99 13.04 -18.36
N LYS A 36 -12.66 13.63 -17.36
CA LYS A 36 -13.55 12.88 -16.47
C LYS A 36 -14.75 12.23 -17.18
N ARG A 37 -15.23 12.82 -18.28
CA ARG A 37 -16.41 12.36 -19.03
C ARG A 37 -16.09 11.67 -20.36
N ILE A 38 -14.81 11.44 -20.66
CA ILE A 38 -14.38 10.93 -21.97
C ILE A 38 -15.02 9.59 -22.32
N GLU A 39 -15.22 8.72 -21.34
CA GLU A 39 -15.88 7.43 -21.54
C GLU A 39 -17.35 7.58 -21.98
N ALA A 40 -18.08 8.49 -21.31
CA ALA A 40 -19.47 8.78 -21.68
C ALA A 40 -19.56 9.42 -23.08
N ILE A 41 -18.66 10.34 -23.41
CA ILE A 41 -18.60 11.00 -24.72
C ILE A 41 -18.30 9.96 -25.81
N ARG A 42 -17.34 9.05 -25.56
CA ARG A 42 -16.99 7.98 -26.48
C ARG A 42 -18.16 7.01 -26.72
N LYS A 43 -18.85 6.58 -25.64
CA LYS A 43 -20.06 5.75 -25.75
C LYS A 43 -21.14 6.43 -26.58
N THR A 44 -21.37 7.74 -26.36
CA THR A 44 -22.34 8.53 -27.15
C THR A 44 -21.94 8.59 -28.61
N TRP A 45 -20.65 8.73 -28.92
CA TRP A 45 -20.13 8.73 -30.27
C TRP A 45 -20.42 7.42 -31.01
N TYR A 46 -20.20 6.27 -30.35
CA TYR A 46 -20.54 4.96 -30.92
C TYR A 46 -22.05 4.80 -31.17
N VAL A 47 -22.89 5.26 -30.24
CA VAL A 47 -24.36 5.21 -30.41
C VAL A 47 -24.80 6.03 -31.63
N ILE A 48 -24.25 7.24 -31.82
CA ILE A 48 -24.57 8.09 -32.96
C ILE A 48 -24.18 7.39 -34.30
N PHE A 49 -23.01 6.76 -34.33
CA PHE A 49 -22.56 6.03 -35.51
C PHE A 49 -23.48 4.86 -35.83
N ILE A 50 -23.78 4.02 -34.85
CA ILE A 50 -24.66 2.85 -35.02
C ILE A 50 -26.07 3.31 -35.46
N LEU A 51 -26.61 4.35 -34.83
CA LEU A 51 -27.93 4.89 -35.18
C LEU A 51 -27.94 5.39 -36.63
N GLY A 52 -26.91 6.13 -37.06
CA GLY A 52 -26.78 6.58 -38.44
C GLY A 52 -26.73 5.44 -39.44
N ALA A 53 -25.95 4.39 -39.14
CA ALA A 53 -25.87 3.18 -39.96
C ALA A 53 -27.22 2.43 -40.05
N LEU A 54 -27.93 2.29 -38.90
CA LEU A 54 -29.24 1.64 -38.86
C LEU A 54 -30.30 2.44 -39.64
N ILE A 55 -30.32 3.77 -39.52
CA ILE A 55 -31.24 4.63 -40.28
C ILE A 55 -30.98 4.47 -41.78
N TYR A 56 -29.71 4.52 -42.22
CA TYR A 56 -29.37 4.34 -43.64
C TYR A 56 -29.78 2.97 -44.14
N TRP A 57 -29.53 1.91 -43.40
CA TRP A 57 -29.92 0.54 -43.74
C TRP A 57 -31.44 0.36 -43.83
N ASN A 58 -32.20 0.97 -42.91
CA ASN A 58 -33.67 0.91 -42.94
C ASN A 58 -34.25 1.51 -44.24
N PHE A 59 -33.62 2.55 -44.79
CA PHE A 59 -34.05 3.15 -46.04
C PHE A 59 -33.53 2.43 -47.30
N TYR A 60 -32.36 1.77 -47.18
CA TYR A 60 -31.67 1.07 -48.27
C TYR A 60 -31.19 -0.32 -47.86
N PRO A 61 -32.12 -1.31 -47.68
CA PRO A 61 -31.74 -2.61 -47.12
C PRO A 61 -30.67 -3.36 -47.93
N MET A 62 -30.68 -3.22 -49.26
CA MET A 62 -29.71 -3.87 -50.14
C MET A 62 -28.35 -3.16 -50.21
N SER A 63 -28.20 -2.01 -49.58
CA SER A 63 -26.94 -1.22 -49.63
C SER A 63 -25.76 -1.94 -48.97
N ILE A 64 -26.01 -2.75 -47.97
CA ILE A 64 -24.96 -3.54 -47.29
C ILE A 64 -24.29 -4.50 -48.29
N PHE A 65 -25.07 -5.09 -49.19
CA PHE A 65 -24.56 -6.06 -50.17
C PHE A 65 -23.96 -5.38 -51.39
N ASN A 66 -24.61 -4.31 -51.88
CA ASN A 66 -24.22 -3.65 -53.12
C ASN A 66 -23.14 -2.59 -52.93
N GLU A 67 -23.11 -1.93 -51.74
CA GLU A 67 -22.24 -0.79 -51.45
C GLU A 67 -21.35 -1.04 -50.23
N TRP A 68 -21.04 -2.30 -49.92
CA TRP A 68 -20.27 -2.68 -48.72
C TRP A 68 -18.95 -1.93 -48.59
N LYS A 69 -18.30 -1.54 -49.69
CA LYS A 69 -17.08 -0.74 -49.71
C LYS A 69 -17.27 0.62 -49.05
N ASN A 70 -18.41 1.27 -49.28
CA ASN A 70 -18.74 2.56 -48.68
C ASN A 70 -18.93 2.45 -47.16
N PHE A 71 -19.58 1.37 -46.71
CA PHE A 71 -19.69 1.07 -45.27
C PHE A 71 -18.33 0.82 -44.62
N LEU A 72 -17.43 0.10 -45.31
CA LEU A 72 -16.08 -0.16 -44.83
C LEU A 72 -15.27 1.14 -44.71
N ILE A 73 -15.32 2.01 -45.73
CA ILE A 73 -14.67 3.33 -45.68
C ILE A 73 -15.19 4.17 -44.51
N MET A 74 -16.51 4.21 -44.31
CA MET A 74 -17.11 4.94 -43.19
C MET A 74 -16.70 4.36 -41.85
N ALA A 75 -16.64 3.04 -41.72
CA ALA A 75 -16.16 2.39 -40.50
C ALA A 75 -14.68 2.72 -40.22
N ILE A 76 -13.83 2.71 -41.27
CA ILE A 76 -12.41 3.08 -41.13
C ILE A 76 -12.29 4.54 -40.69
N VAL A 77 -13.00 5.47 -41.31
CA VAL A 77 -12.98 6.89 -40.91
C VAL A 77 -13.45 7.06 -39.49
N PHE A 78 -14.50 6.34 -39.08
CA PHE A 78 -14.99 6.38 -37.71
C PHE A 78 -13.94 5.87 -36.68
N ILE A 79 -13.27 4.74 -36.99
CA ILE A 79 -12.20 4.18 -36.18
C ILE A 79 -11.01 5.15 -36.05
N LEU A 80 -10.63 5.80 -37.18
CA LEU A 80 -9.56 6.79 -37.17
C LEU A 80 -9.91 7.99 -36.28
N ILE A 81 -11.15 8.50 -36.36
CA ILE A 81 -11.61 9.57 -35.46
C ILE A 81 -11.57 9.11 -34.01
N ASP A 82 -12.06 7.91 -33.70
CA ASP A 82 -12.01 7.36 -32.32
C ASP A 82 -10.56 7.26 -31.84
N MET A 83 -9.66 6.75 -32.66
CA MET A 83 -8.26 6.56 -32.33
C MET A 83 -7.54 7.90 -32.09
N PHE A 84 -7.68 8.87 -32.98
CA PHE A 84 -6.93 10.12 -32.87
C PHE A 84 -7.54 11.11 -31.87
N VAL A 85 -8.86 11.15 -31.77
CA VAL A 85 -9.55 12.16 -30.95
C VAL A 85 -9.83 11.64 -29.52
N PHE A 86 -10.32 10.42 -29.40
CA PHE A 86 -10.76 9.91 -28.08
C PHE A 86 -9.74 8.98 -27.41
N LEU A 87 -9.09 8.07 -28.17
CA LEU A 87 -8.19 7.09 -27.57
C LEU A 87 -6.91 7.75 -27.05
N SER A 88 -6.38 8.78 -27.71
CA SER A 88 -5.20 9.51 -27.25
C SER A 88 -5.43 10.17 -25.88
N MET A 89 -6.61 10.74 -25.66
CA MET A 89 -6.97 11.32 -24.36
C MET A 89 -7.24 10.26 -23.29
N TYR A 90 -7.76 9.10 -23.70
CA TYR A 90 -7.98 7.97 -22.78
C TYR A 90 -6.67 7.35 -22.30
N ILE A 91 -5.69 7.19 -23.19
CA ILE A 91 -4.34 6.72 -22.85
C ILE A 91 -3.66 7.71 -21.90
N SER A 92 -3.76 9.01 -22.14
CA SER A 92 -3.24 10.04 -21.25
C SER A 92 -3.85 9.93 -19.84
N LYS A 93 -5.17 9.73 -19.74
CA LYS A 93 -5.85 9.56 -18.46
C LYS A 93 -5.37 8.32 -17.68
N ILE A 94 -5.16 7.20 -18.36
CA ILE A 94 -4.63 5.98 -17.72
C ILE A 94 -3.19 6.22 -17.28
N GLY A 95 -2.34 6.75 -18.15
CA GLY A 95 -0.94 7.05 -17.84
C GLY A 95 -0.78 8.01 -16.66
N ASP A 96 -1.57 9.07 -16.59
CA ASP A 96 -1.54 10.02 -15.48
C ASP A 96 -1.96 9.37 -14.14
N ASN A 97 -2.94 8.47 -14.16
CA ASN A 97 -3.36 7.73 -12.97
C ASN A 97 -2.31 6.72 -12.51
N GLU A 98 -1.78 5.89 -13.42
CA GLU A 98 -0.74 4.91 -13.09
C GLU A 98 0.53 5.59 -12.58
N LEU A 99 0.95 6.69 -13.20
CA LEU A 99 2.09 7.48 -12.73
C LEU A 99 1.83 8.08 -11.34
N SER A 100 0.63 8.55 -11.06
CA SER A 100 0.25 9.07 -9.74
C SER A 100 0.27 7.97 -8.66
N TYR A 101 -0.23 6.77 -8.95
CA TYR A 101 -0.14 5.63 -8.03
C TYR A 101 1.31 5.18 -7.81
N ALA A 102 2.09 5.06 -8.88
CA ALA A 102 3.50 4.71 -8.77
C ALA A 102 4.29 5.75 -7.96
N THR A 103 4.06 7.05 -8.19
CA THR A 103 4.71 8.12 -7.45
C THR A 103 4.35 8.10 -5.97
N LYS A 104 3.08 7.84 -5.61
CA LYS A 104 2.66 7.69 -4.21
C LYS A 104 3.30 6.47 -3.56
N ALA A 105 3.29 5.32 -4.23
CA ALA A 105 3.91 4.10 -3.72
C ALA A 105 5.42 4.27 -3.49
N VAL A 106 6.12 4.96 -4.40
CA VAL A 106 7.54 5.30 -4.23
C VAL A 106 7.74 6.25 -3.04
N ALA A 107 6.93 7.29 -2.91
CA ALA A 107 7.03 8.24 -1.80
C ALA A 107 6.75 7.58 -0.43
N GLU A 108 5.79 6.66 -0.36
CA GLU A 108 5.52 5.85 0.84
C GLU A 108 6.69 4.91 1.15
N SER A 109 7.25 4.25 0.13
CA SER A 109 8.42 3.38 0.29
C SER A 109 9.64 4.16 0.77
N ASP A 110 9.93 5.33 0.19
CA ASP A 110 11.03 6.21 0.59
C ASP A 110 10.87 6.70 2.03
N LYS A 111 9.63 7.00 2.45
CA LYS A 111 9.33 7.36 3.83
C LYS A 111 9.62 6.20 4.78
N LEU A 112 9.13 4.99 4.47
CA LEU A 112 9.38 3.79 5.29
C LEU A 112 10.88 3.48 5.40
N LEU A 113 11.62 3.60 4.29
CA LEU A 113 13.07 3.41 4.29
C LEU A 113 13.79 4.45 5.16
N THR A 114 13.35 5.70 5.11
CA THR A 114 13.90 6.78 5.91
C THR A 114 13.63 6.54 7.39
N ASP A 115 12.39 6.20 7.76
CA ASP A 115 11.99 5.90 9.13
C ASP A 115 12.78 4.70 9.69
N ASN A 116 12.91 3.61 8.91
CA ASN A 116 13.69 2.45 9.31
C ASN A 116 15.19 2.78 9.48
N ARG A 117 15.74 3.60 8.60
CA ARG A 117 17.13 4.08 8.72
C ARG A 117 17.35 4.91 9.99
N GLU A 118 16.38 5.75 10.36
CA GLU A 118 16.46 6.52 11.60
C GLU A 118 16.39 5.61 12.83
N LYS A 119 15.51 4.61 12.85
CA LYS A 119 15.43 3.60 13.93
C LYS A 119 16.77 2.88 14.12
N VAL A 120 17.39 2.41 13.03
CA VAL A 120 18.72 1.78 13.09
C VAL A 120 19.78 2.76 13.63
N LYS A 121 19.77 4.01 13.17
CA LYS A 121 20.69 5.04 13.67
C LYS A 121 20.49 5.34 15.14
N ASN A 122 19.26 5.40 15.62
CA ASN A 122 18.91 5.60 17.01
C ASN A 122 19.40 4.44 17.89
N MET A 123 19.26 3.21 17.42
CA MET A 123 19.80 2.01 18.07
C MET A 123 21.35 2.10 18.23
N PHE A 124 22.07 2.41 17.15
CA PHE A 124 23.53 2.56 17.23
C PHE A 124 23.96 3.73 18.11
N HIS A 125 23.24 4.85 18.07
CA HIS A 125 23.53 5.98 18.94
C HIS A 125 23.34 5.64 20.42
N LEU A 126 22.30 4.86 20.72
CA LEU A 126 22.03 4.40 22.08
C LEU A 126 23.14 3.49 22.59
N LEU A 127 23.52 2.48 21.81
CA LEU A 127 24.61 1.57 22.15
C LEU A 127 25.94 2.30 22.42
N LYS A 128 26.19 3.37 21.68
CA LYS A 128 27.41 4.18 21.86
C LYS A 128 27.35 5.10 23.07
N LYS A 129 26.13 5.63 23.41
CA LYS A 129 25.97 6.65 24.44
C LYS A 129 25.74 6.06 25.81
N GLU A 130 24.85 5.08 25.93
CA GLU A 130 24.41 4.53 27.22
C GLU A 130 25.46 3.56 27.81
N GLY A 131 26.32 3.01 26.97
CA GLY A 131 27.32 2.03 27.38
C GLY A 131 26.67 0.75 27.89
N ILE A 132 27.01 -0.38 27.35
CA ILE A 132 26.62 -1.67 27.90
C ILE A 132 27.58 -1.96 29.04
N PRO A 133 27.09 -2.34 30.24
CA PRO A 133 27.98 -2.75 31.33
C PRO A 133 28.89 -3.88 30.86
N GLU A 134 30.15 -3.83 31.24
CA GLU A 134 31.10 -4.84 30.79
C GLU A 134 30.86 -6.20 31.43
N TYR A 135 30.32 -6.19 32.69
CA TYR A 135 30.11 -7.39 33.46
C TYR A 135 28.75 -7.38 34.21
N TYR A 136 28.21 -8.59 34.46
CA TYR A 136 27.09 -8.83 35.35
C TYR A 136 27.42 -10.01 36.30
N GLN A 137 26.81 -10.04 37.49
CA GLN A 137 27.04 -11.09 38.48
C GLN A 137 25.84 -12.05 38.59
N THR A 138 24.65 -11.55 38.44
CA THR A 138 23.41 -12.32 38.57
C THR A 138 22.48 -12.17 37.36
N ASN A 139 21.70 -13.20 37.09
CA ASN A 139 20.68 -13.13 36.01
C ASN A 139 19.70 -11.96 36.24
N LYS A 140 19.41 -11.61 37.49
CA LYS A 140 18.54 -10.47 37.80
C LYS A 140 19.16 -9.14 37.38
N GLU A 141 20.47 -8.98 37.63
CA GLU A 141 21.24 -7.79 37.22
C GLU A 141 21.32 -7.70 35.69
N TYR A 142 21.58 -8.81 34.99
CA TYR A 142 21.55 -8.89 33.54
C TYR A 142 20.19 -8.41 32.97
N LEU A 143 19.07 -8.96 33.48
CA LEU A 143 17.73 -8.58 33.02
C LEU A 143 17.41 -7.11 33.35
N ALA A 144 17.90 -6.57 34.45
CA ALA A 144 17.74 -5.16 34.82
C ALA A 144 18.47 -4.24 33.80
N TYR A 145 19.72 -4.53 33.49
CA TYR A 145 20.49 -3.76 32.49
C TYR A 145 19.87 -3.85 31.10
N LEU A 146 19.47 -5.07 30.66
CA LEU A 146 18.80 -5.27 29.41
C LEU A 146 17.47 -4.50 29.34
N SER A 147 16.68 -4.54 30.44
CA SER A 147 15.40 -3.80 30.51
C SER A 147 15.62 -2.28 30.39
N ILE A 148 16.63 -1.72 31.03
CA ILE A 148 16.98 -0.30 30.91
C ILE A 148 17.34 0.05 29.46
N LEU A 149 18.17 -0.76 28.82
CA LEU A 149 18.58 -0.54 27.43
C LEU A 149 17.38 -0.61 26.46
N LEU A 150 16.51 -1.61 26.61
CA LEU A 150 15.31 -1.78 25.78
C LEU A 150 14.31 -0.63 25.98
N GLN A 151 14.08 -0.21 27.22
CA GLN A 151 13.21 0.93 27.53
C GLN A 151 13.77 2.24 26.98
N ALA A 152 15.07 2.46 27.05
CA ALA A 152 15.72 3.64 26.48
C ALA A 152 15.59 3.69 24.95
N TYR A 153 15.66 2.53 24.28
CA TYR A 153 15.40 2.42 22.84
C TYR A 153 13.92 2.65 22.53
N ALA A 154 13.04 1.94 23.23
CA ALA A 154 11.60 2.02 23.04
C ALA A 154 11.06 3.45 23.20
N ALA A 155 11.53 4.17 24.24
CA ALA A 155 11.13 5.56 24.49
C ALA A 155 11.47 6.51 23.35
N LYS A 156 12.59 6.27 22.62
CA LYS A 156 12.94 7.07 21.43
C LYS A 156 12.03 6.81 20.24
N GLU A 157 11.50 5.59 20.14
CA GLU A 157 10.66 5.17 19.01
C GLU A 157 9.15 5.27 19.34
N GLY A 158 8.77 5.86 20.48
CA GLY A 158 7.38 5.98 20.91
C GLY A 158 6.76 4.62 21.26
N MET A 159 7.56 3.71 21.80
CA MET A 159 7.16 2.36 22.20
C MET A 159 7.35 2.14 23.71
N ASP A 160 6.68 1.12 24.25
CA ASP A 160 6.91 0.54 25.56
C ASP A 160 7.27 -0.94 25.39
N VAL A 161 8.32 -1.41 26.04
CA VAL A 161 8.80 -2.79 25.93
C VAL A 161 8.94 -3.40 27.32
N LYS A 162 8.33 -4.56 27.54
CA LYS A 162 8.45 -5.33 28.77
C LYS A 162 8.98 -6.72 28.51
N ILE A 163 9.85 -7.20 29.38
CA ILE A 163 10.38 -8.57 29.34
C ILE A 163 9.56 -9.40 30.30
N LEU A 164 8.86 -10.41 29.83
CA LEU A 164 8.02 -11.30 30.61
C LEU A 164 8.55 -12.74 30.53
N PRO A 165 8.70 -13.46 31.66
CA PRO A 165 9.09 -14.87 31.61
C PRO A 165 8.00 -15.71 30.91
N PHE A 166 8.42 -16.78 30.23
CA PHE A 166 7.48 -17.66 29.47
C PHE A 166 7.83 -19.15 29.65
N LYS A 167 8.40 -19.50 30.79
CA LYS A 167 8.90 -20.86 31.04
C LYS A 167 7.83 -21.78 31.63
N THR A 168 7.13 -21.32 32.66
CA THR A 168 6.15 -22.11 33.40
C THR A 168 4.73 -21.88 32.89
N GLU A 169 3.79 -22.80 33.18
CA GLU A 169 2.38 -22.58 32.86
C GLU A 169 1.79 -21.34 33.54
N GLN A 170 2.30 -20.99 34.73
CA GLN A 170 1.93 -19.75 35.42
C GLN A 170 2.43 -18.52 34.66
N ASP A 171 3.65 -18.53 34.16
CA ASP A 171 4.18 -17.43 33.33
C ASP A 171 3.36 -17.25 32.07
N LYS A 172 3.07 -18.35 31.37
CA LYS A 172 2.24 -18.32 30.14
C LYS A 172 0.86 -17.72 30.42
N GLN A 173 0.23 -18.12 31.52
CA GLN A 173 -1.06 -17.61 31.92
C GLN A 173 -1.00 -16.11 32.31
N LEU A 174 0.09 -15.66 32.94
CA LEU A 174 0.29 -14.23 33.23
C LEU A 174 0.39 -13.38 31.95
N VAL A 175 1.13 -13.85 30.95
CA VAL A 175 1.22 -13.17 29.65
C VAL A 175 -0.16 -13.06 29.01
N ILE A 176 -0.94 -14.15 28.97
CA ILE A 176 -2.28 -14.19 28.37
C ILE A 176 -3.24 -13.26 29.13
N ASN A 177 -3.25 -13.34 30.45
CA ASN A 177 -4.13 -12.52 31.30
C ASN A 177 -3.78 -11.02 31.27
N GLY A 178 -2.55 -10.68 30.90
CA GLY A 178 -2.13 -9.29 30.64
C GLY A 178 -2.85 -8.64 29.45
N HIS A 179 -3.51 -9.47 28.60
CA HIS A 179 -4.21 -9.03 27.38
C HIS A 179 -5.66 -9.57 27.33
N PRO A 180 -6.54 -9.16 28.24
CA PRO A 180 -7.87 -9.75 28.41
C PRO A 180 -8.81 -9.52 27.21
N ASN A 181 -8.53 -8.52 26.39
CA ASN A 181 -9.32 -8.20 25.19
C ASN A 181 -8.98 -9.09 23.99
N LEU A 182 -7.91 -9.87 24.08
CA LEU A 182 -7.40 -10.69 23.00
C LEU A 182 -7.75 -12.17 23.18
N ASN A 183 -7.73 -12.92 22.07
CA ASN A 183 -7.96 -14.35 22.12
C ASN A 183 -6.74 -15.09 22.71
N GLY A 184 -6.82 -15.45 23.99
CA GLY A 184 -5.75 -16.10 24.72
C GLY A 184 -5.30 -17.45 24.12
N SER A 185 -6.21 -18.23 23.51
CA SER A 185 -5.86 -19.49 22.87
C SER A 185 -5.01 -19.28 21.60
N THR A 186 -5.32 -18.23 20.83
CA THR A 186 -4.54 -17.83 19.64
C THR A 186 -3.15 -17.33 20.05
N ILE A 187 -3.09 -16.44 21.06
CA ILE A 187 -1.81 -15.95 21.59
C ILE A 187 -0.95 -17.13 22.02
N ARG A 188 -1.48 -18.02 22.84
CA ARG A 188 -0.75 -19.20 23.33
C ARG A 188 -0.22 -20.06 22.18
N ALA A 189 -1.08 -20.42 21.26
CA ALA A 189 -0.71 -21.26 20.12
C ALA A 189 0.36 -20.64 19.21
N THR A 190 0.36 -19.32 19.07
CA THR A 190 1.36 -18.59 18.28
C THR A 190 2.71 -18.56 19.03
N LEU A 191 2.70 -18.16 20.30
CA LEU A 191 3.94 -18.05 21.10
C LEU A 191 4.61 -19.40 21.36
N GLU A 192 3.85 -20.49 21.52
CA GLU A 192 4.40 -21.86 21.69
C GLU A 192 5.04 -22.41 20.41
N ARG A 193 4.75 -21.81 19.23
CA ARG A 193 5.44 -22.08 17.97
C ARG A 193 6.66 -21.19 17.73
N GLU A 194 6.99 -20.37 18.73
CA GLU A 194 8.05 -19.34 18.61
C GLU A 194 7.78 -18.28 17.53
N ASP A 195 6.50 -18.11 17.14
CA ASP A 195 6.07 -17.07 16.21
C ASP A 195 5.72 -15.79 16.97
N THR A 196 5.95 -14.62 16.35
CA THR A 196 5.52 -13.33 16.90
C THR A 196 4.02 -13.13 16.67
N TYR A 197 3.29 -12.80 17.74
CA TYR A 197 1.89 -12.42 17.65
C TYR A 197 1.78 -10.90 17.50
N TYR A 198 1.11 -10.46 16.42
CA TYR A 198 0.82 -9.04 16.15
C TYR A 198 -0.67 -8.75 16.34
N ASN A 199 -0.98 -7.56 16.87
CA ASN A 199 -2.34 -7.04 16.94
C ASN A 199 -2.34 -5.54 16.60
N ASP A 200 -2.90 -5.21 15.43
CA ASP A 200 -2.93 -3.85 14.91
C ASP A 200 -3.93 -2.96 15.66
N GLU A 201 -5.03 -3.53 16.18
CA GLU A 201 -6.05 -2.78 16.92
C GLU A 201 -5.52 -2.31 18.27
N GLU A 202 -4.80 -3.19 18.99
CA GLU A 202 -4.16 -2.88 20.27
C GLU A 202 -2.75 -2.29 20.08
N LYS A 203 -2.28 -2.16 18.82
CA LYS A 203 -0.97 -1.61 18.45
C LYS A 203 0.19 -2.27 19.19
N MET A 204 0.19 -3.58 19.20
CA MET A 204 1.13 -4.35 20.01
C MET A 204 1.66 -5.59 19.28
N ALA A 205 2.80 -6.08 19.78
CA ALA A 205 3.35 -7.38 19.43
C ALA A 205 3.83 -8.13 20.68
N LEU A 206 3.65 -9.44 20.68
CA LEU A 206 4.25 -10.36 21.63
C LEU A 206 5.30 -11.18 20.89
N GLN A 207 6.57 -10.93 21.19
CA GLN A 207 7.68 -11.57 20.49
C GLN A 207 8.40 -12.56 21.40
N PRO A 208 8.43 -13.85 21.04
CA PRO A 208 9.26 -14.84 21.74
C PRO A 208 10.76 -14.53 21.55
N VAL A 209 11.50 -14.59 22.64
CA VAL A 209 12.96 -14.42 22.64
C VAL A 209 13.60 -15.37 23.65
N SER A 210 14.83 -15.78 23.37
CA SER A 210 15.65 -16.51 24.33
C SER A 210 16.66 -15.56 24.98
N ILE A 211 16.61 -15.46 26.31
CA ILE A 211 17.53 -14.63 27.11
C ILE A 211 18.20 -15.54 28.16
N LEU A 212 19.52 -15.60 28.17
CA LEU A 212 20.28 -16.53 29.02
C LEU A 212 19.83 -17.98 28.91
N MET A 213 19.49 -18.41 27.66
CA MET A 213 18.95 -19.76 27.37
C MET A 213 17.58 -20.08 27.99
N GLU A 214 16.88 -19.07 28.49
CA GLU A 214 15.53 -19.20 29.04
C GLU A 214 14.52 -18.49 28.13
N PRO A 215 13.28 -19.03 28.00
CA PRO A 215 12.26 -18.43 27.15
C PRO A 215 11.61 -17.22 27.84
N TYR A 216 11.53 -16.11 27.10
CA TYR A 216 10.86 -14.87 27.49
C TYR A 216 9.96 -14.39 26.36
N ILE A 217 9.02 -13.53 26.69
CA ILE A 217 8.21 -12.77 25.73
C ILE A 217 8.52 -11.28 25.90
N LEU A 218 8.76 -10.62 24.80
CA LEU A 218 8.75 -9.17 24.75
C LEU A 218 7.32 -8.69 24.46
N ASP A 219 6.71 -7.99 25.41
CA ASP A 219 5.44 -7.28 25.21
C ASP A 219 5.79 -5.87 24.73
N VAL A 220 5.60 -5.65 23.43
CA VAL A 220 5.92 -4.39 22.74
C VAL A 220 4.62 -3.68 22.41
N LYS A 221 4.46 -2.44 22.87
CA LYS A 221 3.32 -1.56 22.56
C LYS A 221 3.78 -0.26 21.95
N SER A 222 2.98 0.32 21.06
CA SER A 222 3.30 1.58 20.38
C SER A 222 2.08 2.50 20.34
N GLU A 223 2.30 3.80 20.24
CA GLU A 223 1.23 4.77 20.00
C GLU A 223 0.65 4.67 18.59
N SER A 224 1.45 4.24 17.60
CA SER A 224 1.05 4.09 16.21
C SER A 224 0.75 2.64 15.85
N PHE A 225 1.75 1.86 15.52
CA PHE A 225 1.69 0.42 15.29
C PHE A 225 3.07 -0.19 15.56
N VAL A 226 3.13 -1.50 15.80
CA VAL A 226 4.38 -2.24 15.93
C VAL A 226 4.63 -3.01 14.64
N SER A 227 5.73 -2.69 13.97
CA SER A 227 6.13 -3.36 12.74
C SER A 227 7.05 -4.56 13.00
N GLU A 228 7.15 -5.46 12.01
CA GLU A 228 8.14 -6.54 12.04
C GLU A 228 9.57 -6.01 12.20
N VAL A 229 9.88 -4.86 11.57
CA VAL A 229 11.20 -4.22 11.69
C VAL A 229 11.48 -3.80 13.13
N ASP A 230 10.49 -3.30 13.87
CA ASP A 230 10.65 -2.95 15.28
C ASP A 230 11.03 -4.18 16.11
N CYS A 231 10.32 -5.28 15.92
CA CYS A 231 10.61 -6.54 16.58
C CYS A 231 12.01 -7.07 16.25
N LEU A 232 12.42 -7.01 14.97
CA LEU A 232 13.75 -7.40 14.54
C LEU A 232 14.86 -6.51 15.14
N LEU A 233 14.66 -5.20 15.23
CA LEU A 233 15.63 -4.28 15.82
C LEU A 233 15.77 -4.50 17.33
N ILE A 234 14.67 -4.78 18.04
CA ILE A 234 14.70 -5.13 19.46
C ILE A 234 15.43 -6.45 19.67
N ALA A 235 15.15 -7.48 18.85
CA ALA A 235 15.86 -8.75 18.90
C ALA A 235 17.37 -8.59 18.63
N LEU A 236 17.72 -7.77 17.64
CA LEU A 236 19.12 -7.45 17.34
C LEU A 236 19.80 -6.73 18.51
N LEU A 237 19.10 -5.81 19.17
CA LEU A 237 19.61 -5.09 20.34
C LEU A 237 19.91 -6.06 21.50
N ILE A 238 19.02 -7.03 21.76
CA ILE A 238 19.24 -8.09 22.75
C ILE A 238 20.47 -8.91 22.38
N MET A 239 20.59 -9.32 21.13
CA MET A 239 21.71 -10.12 20.66
C MET A 239 23.03 -9.36 20.79
N MET A 240 23.06 -8.05 20.44
CA MET A 240 24.24 -7.22 20.62
C MET A 240 24.60 -7.01 22.09
N PHE A 241 23.61 -6.86 22.97
CA PHE A 241 23.82 -6.78 24.41
C PHE A 241 24.46 -8.08 24.93
N ASP A 242 23.93 -9.25 24.56
CA ASP A 242 24.44 -10.56 24.95
C ASP A 242 25.88 -10.81 24.47
N MET A 243 26.22 -10.30 23.30
CA MET A 243 27.59 -10.42 22.75
C MET A 243 28.63 -9.56 23.48
N VAL A 244 28.21 -8.44 24.07
CA VAL A 244 29.13 -7.47 24.71
C VAL A 244 29.29 -7.71 26.22
N ILE A 245 28.18 -8.01 26.89
CA ILE A 245 28.21 -8.20 28.34
C ILE A 245 28.80 -9.56 28.73
N LYS A 246 29.65 -9.59 29.73
CA LYS A 246 30.28 -10.85 30.18
C LYS A 246 29.80 -11.23 31.58
N HIS A 247 29.60 -12.54 31.78
CA HIS A 247 29.35 -13.06 33.10
C HIS A 247 30.65 -13.05 33.88
N ASN A 248 30.66 -12.38 35.07
CA ASN A 248 31.78 -12.42 36.00
C ASN A 248 31.35 -13.17 37.28
N PRO A 249 31.57 -14.48 37.39
CA PRO A 249 31.19 -15.27 38.54
C PRO A 249 32.05 -15.02 39.78
N GLY A 250 33.12 -14.22 39.66
CA GLY A 250 34.16 -14.02 40.66
C GLY A 250 34.15 -12.68 41.39
N GLY A 251 32.99 -12.10 41.66
CA GLY A 251 32.86 -10.97 42.56
C GLY A 251 32.84 -11.33 44.05
N GLU A 252 33.57 -12.41 44.45
CA GLU A 252 33.91 -12.66 45.82
C GLU A 252 35.31 -12.13 46.09
N GLY A 253 35.36 -10.91 46.60
CA GLY A 253 36.56 -10.25 47.10
C GLY A 253 36.19 -9.23 48.15
#